data_2a74256a440229877bd3f2a51989492d
#
_entry.id   2a74256a440229877bd3f2a51989492d
#
_cell.length_a   1.000
_cell.length_b   1.000
_cell.length_c   1.000
_cell.angle_alpha   90.00
_cell.angle_beta   90.00
_cell.angle_gamma   90.00
#
_symmetry.space_group_name_H-M   'P 1'
#
loop_
_entity.id
_entity.type
_entity.pdbx_description
1 polymer ?
#
loop_
_entity_poly.entity_id
_entity_poly.type
_entity_poly.pdbx_seq_one_letter_code
_entity_poly.pdbx_strand_id
1 'polypeptide(L)'
;MTVPVWVTPISMVVYTVLLMLLTEFMRRHYRTSMWVWVVSLVTIPLWIANIPGDDWFRWAKNLSVILPLIFAGLGRIAAVEQKDTPFWRTMRKRWVLYGIVFCNIAEATLRDVQMGNMMNALAGFILCVTMPFGDKFWKYDTSSHGEILSYTVPMWNFLYTTWNACFVYAEGHEFFASTCCILAAAELYPIVMRRPELYITGRIYTLGAHLLLRSCFPLLFPTIMNSAAWFNPGFMAGWGLFNGIIGIPFVFWYCYQLHTGRADVAFRRGKARAVYLEGRANGTIDEYGDPVALPAPAAGKPQAPALPDDDAAPVAG
;
A
#
# COMPACT_ATOMS: atom_id res chain seq x y z
N MET A 1 5.44 1.27 37.07
CA MET A 1 4.86 -0.10 37.12
C MET A 1 5.49 -0.88 35.98
N THR A 2 6.14 -2.01 36.28
CA THR A 2 6.67 -2.91 35.23
C THR A 2 5.50 -3.69 34.65
N VAL A 3 5.22 -3.48 33.38
CA VAL A 3 4.18 -4.22 32.65
C VAL A 3 4.63 -5.68 32.52
N PRO A 4 3.76 -6.67 32.78
CA PRO A 4 4.10 -8.07 32.63
C PRO A 4 4.58 -8.40 31.22
N VAL A 5 5.61 -9.27 31.08
CA VAL A 5 6.27 -9.60 29.81
C VAL A 5 5.29 -10.06 28.70
N TRP A 6 4.21 -10.75 29.08
CA TRP A 6 3.21 -11.22 28.12
C TRP A 6 2.30 -10.13 27.54
N VAL A 7 2.26 -8.92 28.15
CA VAL A 7 1.42 -7.80 27.66
C VAL A 7 1.92 -7.32 26.30
N THR A 8 3.24 -7.20 26.12
CA THR A 8 3.82 -6.73 24.85
C THR A 8 3.39 -7.60 23.65
N PRO A 9 3.60 -8.93 23.63
CA PRO A 9 3.21 -9.74 22.47
C PRO A 9 1.69 -9.78 22.24
N ILE A 10 0.89 -9.78 23.30
CA ILE A 10 -0.58 -9.73 23.15
C ILE A 10 -0.99 -8.39 22.54
N SER A 11 -0.45 -7.27 23.05
CA SER A 11 -0.73 -5.94 22.50
C SER A 11 -0.31 -5.83 21.03
N MET A 12 0.83 -6.43 20.65
CA MET A 12 1.28 -6.46 19.25
C MET A 12 0.29 -7.22 18.34
N VAL A 13 -0.17 -8.38 18.77
CA VAL A 13 -1.16 -9.16 17.98
C VAL A 13 -2.48 -8.39 17.86
N VAL A 14 -3.00 -7.87 18.97
CA VAL A 14 -4.26 -7.11 18.98
C VAL A 14 -4.13 -5.88 18.09
N TYR A 15 -3.04 -5.13 18.22
CA TYR A 15 -2.83 -3.92 17.42
C TYR A 15 -2.69 -4.23 15.92
N THR A 16 -1.97 -5.30 15.56
CA THR A 16 -1.86 -5.76 14.17
C THR A 16 -3.24 -6.08 13.59
N VAL A 17 -4.09 -6.81 14.32
CA VAL A 17 -5.46 -7.14 13.88
C VAL A 17 -6.30 -5.88 13.74
N LEU A 18 -6.23 -4.94 14.69
CA LEU A 18 -6.95 -3.66 14.60
C LEU A 18 -6.53 -2.85 13.38
N LEU A 19 -5.23 -2.81 13.06
CA LEU A 19 -4.72 -2.15 11.87
C LEU A 19 -5.21 -2.80 10.56
N MET A 20 -5.32 -4.14 10.52
CA MET A 20 -5.88 -4.85 9.36
C MET A 20 -7.38 -4.55 9.21
N LEU A 21 -8.14 -4.53 10.29
CA LEU A 21 -9.56 -4.16 10.29
C LEU A 21 -9.77 -2.71 9.87
N LEU A 22 -8.93 -1.79 10.35
CA LEU A 22 -8.94 -0.41 9.94
C LEU A 22 -8.66 -0.28 8.43
N THR A 23 -7.65 -1.01 7.93
CA THR A 23 -7.31 -1.01 6.50
C THR A 23 -8.50 -1.47 5.67
N GLU A 24 -9.19 -2.55 6.07
CA GLU A 24 -10.39 -3.06 5.41
C GLU A 24 -11.52 -2.04 5.42
N PHE A 25 -11.76 -1.40 6.57
CA PHE A 25 -12.75 -0.34 6.70
C PHE A 25 -12.45 0.84 5.75
N MET A 26 -11.20 1.36 5.77
CA MET A 26 -10.77 2.46 4.92
C MET A 26 -10.84 2.10 3.43
N ARG A 27 -10.53 0.86 3.08
CA ARG A 27 -10.62 0.34 1.72
C ARG A 27 -12.07 0.36 1.21
N ARG A 28 -13.02 -0.11 2.01
CA ARG A 28 -14.43 -0.21 1.60
C ARG A 28 -15.15 1.14 1.56
N HIS A 29 -14.74 2.08 2.41
CA HIS A 29 -15.46 3.34 2.59
C HIS A 29 -14.65 4.54 2.11
N TYR A 30 -14.51 4.71 0.79
CA TYR A 30 -13.62 5.70 0.18
C TYR A 30 -13.90 7.15 0.62
N ARG A 31 -15.17 7.58 0.75
CA ARG A 31 -15.53 8.91 1.23
C ARG A 31 -15.20 9.10 2.70
N THR A 32 -15.60 8.13 3.54
CA THR A 32 -15.30 8.16 4.98
C THR A 32 -13.81 8.15 5.23
N SER A 33 -13.07 7.33 4.49
CA SER A 33 -11.59 7.28 4.55
C SER A 33 -10.99 8.68 4.33
N MET A 34 -11.40 9.41 3.31
CA MET A 34 -10.93 10.77 3.07
C MET A 34 -11.26 11.71 4.24
N TRP A 35 -12.52 11.70 4.70
CA TRP A 35 -12.95 12.57 5.80
C TRP A 35 -12.26 12.27 7.13
N VAL A 36 -11.96 11.01 7.43
CA VAL A 36 -11.19 10.65 8.64
C VAL A 36 -9.85 11.37 8.65
N TRP A 37 -9.13 11.40 7.51
CA TRP A 37 -7.85 12.09 7.43
C TRP A 37 -7.98 13.61 7.44
N VAL A 38 -9.01 14.17 6.84
CA VAL A 38 -9.30 15.61 6.95
C VAL A 38 -9.60 16.01 8.40
N VAL A 39 -10.47 15.26 9.07
CA VAL A 39 -10.84 15.52 10.47
C VAL A 39 -9.64 15.31 11.41
N SER A 40 -8.73 14.40 11.08
CA SER A 40 -7.51 14.19 11.88
C SER A 40 -6.64 15.45 11.99
N LEU A 41 -6.72 16.39 11.05
CA LEU A 41 -6.01 17.67 11.13
C LEU A 41 -6.47 18.54 12.33
N VAL A 42 -7.68 18.32 12.86
CA VAL A 42 -8.14 18.98 14.09
C VAL A 42 -7.27 18.61 15.29
N THR A 43 -6.53 17.49 15.21
CA THR A 43 -5.60 17.06 16.27
C THR A 43 -4.23 17.75 16.23
N ILE A 44 -3.98 18.67 15.28
CA ILE A 44 -2.70 19.42 15.19
C ILE A 44 -2.30 20.09 16.49
N PRO A 45 -3.21 20.68 17.31
CA PRO A 45 -2.83 21.22 18.62
C PRO A 45 -2.19 20.18 19.56
N LEU A 46 -2.62 18.90 19.48
CA LEU A 46 -1.99 17.81 20.23
C LEU A 46 -0.60 17.48 19.68
N TRP A 47 -0.39 17.57 18.36
CA TRP A 47 0.93 17.38 17.78
C TRP A 47 1.89 18.48 18.26
N ILE A 48 1.45 19.74 18.27
CA ILE A 48 2.23 20.87 18.77
C ILE A 48 2.63 20.67 20.24
N ALA A 49 1.72 20.12 21.05
CA ALA A 49 1.98 19.85 22.45
C ALA A 49 2.95 18.68 22.69
N ASN A 50 2.98 17.69 21.78
CA ASN A 50 3.67 16.42 22.00
C ASN A 50 4.95 16.24 21.15
N ILE A 51 5.13 17.02 20.09
CA ILE A 51 6.31 16.92 19.20
C ILE A 51 7.18 18.16 19.42
N PRO A 52 8.45 18.01 19.81
CA PRO A 52 9.37 19.13 19.91
C PRO A 52 9.44 19.93 18.61
N GLY A 53 9.49 21.27 18.69
CA GLY A 53 9.48 22.13 17.53
C GLY A 53 10.73 22.01 16.64
N ASP A 54 11.83 21.54 17.20
CA ASP A 54 13.10 21.26 16.52
C ASP A 54 13.18 19.85 15.92
N ASP A 55 12.23 18.97 16.22
CA ASP A 55 12.14 17.61 15.64
C ASP A 55 11.48 17.67 14.24
N TRP A 56 12.23 18.28 13.30
CA TRP A 56 11.77 18.48 11.92
C TRP A 56 11.33 17.16 11.26
N PHE A 57 12.01 16.05 11.60
CA PHE A 57 11.71 14.75 10.97
C PHE A 57 10.33 14.22 11.37
N ARG A 58 9.95 14.30 12.65
CA ARG A 58 8.60 13.91 13.08
C ARG A 58 7.52 14.79 12.45
N TRP A 59 7.76 16.11 12.38
CA TRP A 59 6.84 17.03 11.71
C TRP A 59 6.69 16.71 10.22
N ALA A 60 7.83 16.58 9.52
CA ALA A 60 7.84 16.21 8.12
C ALA A 60 7.13 14.88 7.90
N LYS A 61 7.41 13.86 8.72
CA LYS A 61 6.82 12.53 8.61
C LYS A 61 5.30 12.52 8.81
N ASN A 62 4.79 13.27 9.78
CA ASN A 62 3.34 13.38 9.98
C ASN A 62 2.66 14.04 8.78
N LEU A 63 3.19 15.15 8.31
CA LEU A 63 2.60 15.89 7.19
C LEU A 63 2.74 15.11 5.87
N SER A 64 3.92 14.50 5.63
CA SER A 64 4.19 13.70 4.42
C SER A 64 3.40 12.38 4.36
N VAL A 65 2.70 12.01 5.41
CA VAL A 65 1.80 10.85 5.43
C VAL A 65 0.33 11.26 5.47
N ILE A 66 -0.07 12.17 6.37
CA ILE A 66 -1.48 12.53 6.55
C ILE A 66 -2.02 13.31 5.35
N LEU A 67 -1.30 14.32 4.84
CA LEU A 67 -1.74 15.06 3.65
C LEU A 67 -1.89 14.16 2.40
N PRO A 68 -0.91 13.30 2.09
CA PRO A 68 -1.08 12.31 1.04
C PRO A 68 -2.27 11.37 1.18
N LEU A 69 -2.63 10.97 2.38
CA LEU A 69 -3.84 10.16 2.59
C LEU A 69 -5.11 10.91 2.21
N ILE A 70 -5.15 12.22 2.43
CA ILE A 70 -6.24 13.10 1.95
C ILE A 70 -6.23 13.14 0.42
N PHE A 71 -5.08 13.36 -0.22
CA PHE A 71 -4.98 13.38 -1.69
C PHE A 71 -5.35 12.04 -2.31
N ALA A 72 -4.91 10.93 -1.71
CA ALA A 72 -5.31 9.59 -2.14
C ALA A 72 -6.83 9.38 -2.01
N GLY A 73 -7.43 9.89 -0.93
CA GLY A 73 -8.89 9.90 -0.74
C GLY A 73 -9.62 10.70 -1.82
N LEU A 74 -9.12 11.89 -2.18
CA LEU A 74 -9.66 12.71 -3.26
C LEU A 74 -9.53 11.99 -4.62
N GLY A 75 -8.41 11.33 -4.88
CA GLY A 75 -8.19 10.52 -6.08
C GLY A 75 -9.20 9.37 -6.20
N ARG A 76 -9.48 8.68 -5.09
CA ARG A 76 -10.51 7.62 -5.02
C ARG A 76 -11.91 8.16 -5.33
N ILE A 77 -12.29 9.30 -4.72
CA ILE A 77 -13.57 9.97 -4.99
C ILE A 77 -13.67 10.35 -6.48
N ALA A 78 -12.61 10.94 -7.04
CA ALA A 78 -12.57 11.33 -8.44
C ALA A 78 -12.70 10.12 -9.39
N ALA A 79 -12.11 8.97 -9.04
CA ALA A 79 -12.18 7.76 -9.84
C ALA A 79 -13.57 7.10 -9.80
N VAL A 80 -14.14 6.91 -8.62
CA VAL A 80 -15.46 6.27 -8.45
C VAL A 80 -16.58 7.14 -8.99
N GLU A 81 -16.54 8.45 -8.69
CA GLU A 81 -17.60 9.38 -9.07
C GLU A 81 -17.40 9.99 -10.47
N GLN A 82 -16.39 9.52 -11.21
CA GLN A 82 -16.06 9.94 -12.58
C GLN A 82 -16.01 11.48 -12.74
N LYS A 83 -15.51 12.18 -11.71
CA LYS A 83 -15.44 13.64 -11.74
C LYS A 83 -14.42 14.13 -12.76
N ASP A 84 -14.78 15.08 -13.62
CA ASP A 84 -13.99 15.46 -14.79
C ASP A 84 -13.59 16.95 -14.87
N THR A 85 -13.63 17.70 -13.76
CA THR A 85 -13.03 19.05 -13.74
C THR A 85 -11.50 18.97 -13.71
N PRO A 86 -10.77 20.04 -14.11
CA PRO A 86 -9.30 20.05 -14.11
C PRO A 86 -8.69 19.64 -12.78
N PHE A 87 -9.26 20.08 -11.66
CA PHE A 87 -8.85 19.68 -10.32
C PHE A 87 -8.97 18.17 -10.11
N TRP A 88 -10.14 17.59 -10.40
CA TRP A 88 -10.37 16.17 -10.18
C TRP A 88 -9.58 15.28 -11.13
N ARG A 89 -9.36 15.72 -12.39
CA ARG A 89 -8.44 15.03 -13.31
C ARG A 89 -7.02 14.98 -12.75
N THR A 90 -6.58 16.06 -12.09
CA THR A 90 -5.25 16.09 -11.43
C THR A 90 -5.21 15.12 -10.25
N MET A 91 -6.25 15.04 -9.44
CA MET A 91 -6.31 14.11 -8.30
C MET A 91 -6.32 12.63 -8.74
N ARG A 92 -6.86 12.31 -9.90
CA ARG A 92 -6.83 10.95 -10.48
C ARG A 92 -5.46 10.54 -11.03
N LYS A 93 -4.51 11.47 -11.18
CA LYS A 93 -3.19 11.14 -11.75
C LYS A 93 -2.42 10.20 -10.82
N ARG A 94 -2.06 9.06 -11.35
CA ARG A 94 -1.29 8.01 -10.65
C ARG A 94 0.08 8.48 -10.19
N TRP A 95 0.66 9.47 -10.87
CA TRP A 95 1.92 10.11 -10.49
C TRP A 95 1.86 10.83 -9.14
N VAL A 96 0.68 11.24 -8.68
CA VAL A 96 0.51 11.80 -7.33
C VAL A 96 0.82 10.73 -6.29
N LEU A 97 0.23 9.52 -6.42
CA LEU A 97 0.52 8.39 -5.51
C LEU A 97 2.00 7.98 -5.57
N TYR A 98 2.54 7.87 -6.79
CA TYR A 98 3.95 7.56 -7.00
C TYR A 98 4.86 8.55 -6.27
N GLY A 99 4.67 9.86 -6.51
CA GLY A 99 5.47 10.92 -5.91
C GLY A 99 5.42 10.90 -4.37
N ILE A 100 4.25 10.63 -3.81
CA ILE A 100 4.04 10.51 -2.37
C ILE A 100 4.89 9.37 -1.77
N VAL A 101 4.80 8.17 -2.34
CA VAL A 101 5.56 7.01 -1.83
C VAL A 101 7.05 7.21 -2.05
N PHE A 102 7.43 7.78 -3.20
CA PHE A 102 8.82 8.12 -3.50
C PHE A 102 9.40 9.09 -2.45
N CYS A 103 8.73 10.21 -2.19
CA CYS A 103 9.19 11.19 -1.20
C CYS A 103 9.26 10.59 0.20
N ASN A 104 8.33 9.72 0.56
CA ASN A 104 8.32 9.06 1.86
C ASN A 104 9.53 8.12 2.05
N ILE A 105 9.92 7.38 0.99
CA ILE A 105 11.12 6.53 1.01
C ILE A 105 12.39 7.41 1.02
N ALA A 106 12.45 8.42 0.17
CA ALA A 106 13.61 9.30 0.07
C ALA A 106 13.90 10.06 1.38
N GLU A 107 12.85 10.57 2.06
CA GLU A 107 12.95 11.22 3.36
C GLU A 107 13.55 10.28 4.44
N ALA A 108 13.06 9.06 4.54
CA ALA A 108 13.57 8.09 5.49
C ALA A 108 14.99 7.60 5.11
N THR A 109 15.31 7.51 3.82
CA THR A 109 16.66 7.21 3.34
C THR A 109 17.65 8.31 3.73
N LEU A 110 17.27 9.58 3.61
CA LEU A 110 18.08 10.70 4.08
C LEU A 110 18.31 10.63 5.60
N ARG A 111 17.30 10.25 6.35
CA ARG A 111 17.42 10.06 7.80
C ARG A 111 18.36 8.92 8.15
N ASP A 112 18.34 7.79 7.41
CA ASP A 112 19.32 6.70 7.56
C ASP A 112 20.76 7.20 7.36
N VAL A 113 21.01 8.06 6.36
CA VAL A 113 22.32 8.69 6.13
C VAL A 113 22.73 9.54 7.34
N GLN A 114 21.82 10.35 7.87
CA GLN A 114 22.10 11.20 9.06
C GLN A 114 22.43 10.38 10.32
N MET A 115 21.82 9.19 10.44
CA MET A 115 22.09 8.27 11.56
C MET A 115 23.32 7.40 11.36
N GLY A 116 24.01 7.49 10.19
CA GLY A 116 25.17 6.66 9.85
C GLY A 116 24.80 5.23 9.40
N ASN A 117 23.54 4.92 9.18
CA ASN A 117 23.07 3.61 8.72
C ASN A 117 23.19 3.48 7.17
N MET A 118 24.42 3.63 6.67
CA MET A 118 24.71 3.83 5.25
C MET A 118 24.27 2.68 4.36
N MET A 119 24.38 1.42 4.81
CA MET A 119 23.99 0.26 4.00
C MET A 119 22.45 0.15 3.91
N ASN A 120 21.73 0.53 4.95
CA ASN A 120 20.27 0.64 4.88
C ASN A 120 19.84 1.82 3.98
N ALA A 121 20.55 2.95 4.06
CA ALA A 121 20.33 4.08 3.15
C ALA A 121 20.53 3.70 1.68
N LEU A 122 21.55 2.88 1.37
CA LEU A 122 21.75 2.31 0.03
C LEU A 122 20.53 1.48 -0.42
N ALA A 123 19.99 0.64 0.46
CA ALA A 123 18.79 -0.12 0.16
C ALA A 123 17.57 0.78 -0.09
N GLY A 124 17.39 1.86 0.69
CA GLY A 124 16.36 2.86 0.47
C GLY A 124 16.51 3.59 -0.87
N PHE A 125 17.73 3.95 -1.25
CA PHE A 125 18.03 4.52 -2.57
C PHE A 125 17.67 3.53 -3.70
N ILE A 126 18.02 2.24 -3.55
CA ILE A 126 17.65 1.18 -4.51
C ILE A 126 16.13 1.08 -4.64
N LEU A 127 15.37 1.18 -3.55
CA LEU A 127 13.91 1.18 -3.59
C LEU A 127 13.35 2.38 -4.37
N CYS A 128 13.94 3.57 -4.21
CA CYS A 128 13.55 4.75 -5.00
C CYS A 128 13.79 4.56 -6.50
N VAL A 129 14.96 4.05 -6.88
CA VAL A 129 15.34 3.84 -8.29
C VAL A 129 14.53 2.71 -8.95
N THR A 130 14.16 1.70 -8.18
CA THR A 130 13.41 0.53 -8.67
C THR A 130 11.92 0.62 -8.43
N MET A 131 11.40 1.75 -7.97
CA MET A 131 9.97 1.92 -7.76
C MET A 131 9.21 1.86 -9.11
N PRO A 132 8.20 1.00 -9.24
CA PRO A 132 7.46 0.85 -10.50
C PRO A 132 6.76 2.16 -10.91
N PHE A 133 6.80 2.49 -12.20
CA PHE A 133 6.27 3.74 -12.73
C PHE A 133 4.77 3.91 -12.49
N GLY A 134 4.37 5.11 -12.07
CA GLY A 134 3.02 5.43 -11.63
C GLY A 134 1.93 5.14 -12.67
N ASP A 135 2.16 5.42 -13.95
CA ASP A 135 1.14 5.23 -14.98
C ASP A 135 0.91 3.77 -15.33
N LYS A 136 1.91 2.91 -15.17
CA LYS A 136 1.86 1.52 -15.59
C LYS A 136 1.51 0.56 -14.45
N PHE A 137 1.96 0.83 -13.23
CA PHE A 137 1.89 -0.14 -12.13
C PHE A 137 0.97 0.27 -10.99
N TRP A 138 0.33 1.43 -11.09
CA TRP A 138 -0.55 1.96 -10.06
C TRP A 138 -1.87 2.35 -10.69
N LYS A 139 -2.98 2.08 -9.99
CA LYS A 139 -4.30 2.56 -10.43
C LYS A 139 -5.21 2.86 -9.25
N TYR A 140 -6.17 3.76 -9.49
CA TYR A 140 -7.40 3.83 -8.72
C TYR A 140 -8.43 2.93 -9.40
N ASP A 141 -8.98 1.98 -8.68
CA ASP A 141 -10.09 1.19 -9.16
C ASP A 141 -11.35 2.05 -9.29
N THR A 142 -12.11 1.84 -10.35
CA THR A 142 -13.36 2.54 -10.60
C THR A 142 -14.59 1.81 -10.06
N SER A 143 -14.38 0.68 -9.35
CA SER A 143 -15.44 -0.03 -8.66
C SER A 143 -16.06 0.79 -7.53
N SER A 144 -17.12 0.27 -6.94
CA SER A 144 -17.84 0.90 -5.82
C SER A 144 -16.95 1.26 -4.63
N HIS A 145 -15.77 0.67 -4.51
CA HIS A 145 -14.86 0.91 -3.40
C HIS A 145 -13.74 1.91 -3.72
N GLY A 146 -13.44 2.15 -4.98
CA GLY A 146 -12.38 3.06 -5.38
C GLY A 146 -11.02 2.69 -4.79
N GLU A 147 -10.61 1.44 -4.93
CA GLU A 147 -9.42 0.93 -4.30
C GLU A 147 -8.14 1.55 -4.88
N ILE A 148 -7.11 1.65 -4.07
CA ILE A 148 -5.76 1.99 -4.51
C ILE A 148 -5.04 0.68 -4.75
N LEU A 149 -4.70 0.40 -5.99
CA LEU A 149 -4.02 -0.84 -6.39
C LEU A 149 -2.61 -0.52 -6.87
N SER A 150 -1.64 -1.31 -6.43
CA SER A 150 -0.26 -1.18 -6.88
C SER A 150 0.34 -2.55 -7.20
N TYR A 151 0.81 -2.70 -8.42
CA TYR A 151 1.35 -3.97 -8.93
C TYR A 151 2.87 -4.02 -8.78
N THR A 152 3.33 -3.92 -7.53
CA THR A 152 4.73 -4.03 -7.16
C THR A 152 5.18 -5.50 -7.15
N VAL A 153 6.43 -5.76 -7.52
CA VAL A 153 6.96 -7.13 -7.49
C VAL A 153 7.19 -7.59 -6.04
N PRO A 154 6.96 -8.87 -5.71
CA PRO A 154 7.11 -9.37 -4.34
C PRO A 154 8.46 -9.08 -3.71
N MET A 155 9.55 -9.13 -4.49
CA MET A 155 10.89 -8.81 -3.99
C MET A 155 11.03 -7.33 -3.61
N TRP A 156 10.39 -6.44 -4.35
CA TRP A 156 10.36 -5.01 -3.99
C TRP A 156 9.60 -4.79 -2.68
N ASN A 157 8.45 -5.45 -2.49
CA ASN A 157 7.68 -5.38 -1.26
C ASN A 157 8.50 -5.89 -0.07
N PHE A 158 9.17 -7.04 -0.23
CA PHE A 158 10.05 -7.60 0.79
C PHE A 158 11.18 -6.64 1.16
N LEU A 159 11.89 -6.09 0.18
CA LEU A 159 12.96 -5.11 0.43
C LEU A 159 12.44 -3.85 1.10
N TYR A 160 11.27 -3.36 0.69
CA TYR A 160 10.66 -2.20 1.31
C TYR A 160 10.31 -2.46 2.78
N THR A 161 9.80 -3.65 3.09
CA THR A 161 9.44 -4.02 4.47
C THR A 161 10.68 -4.19 5.35
N THR A 162 11.70 -4.95 4.89
CA THR A 162 12.91 -5.17 5.69
C THR A 162 13.77 -3.92 5.83
N TRP A 163 13.87 -3.08 4.78
CA TRP A 163 14.52 -1.77 4.85
C TRP A 163 13.83 -0.87 5.88
N ASN A 164 12.51 -0.75 5.80
CA ASN A 164 11.75 0.09 6.71
C ASN A 164 11.81 -0.42 8.16
N ALA A 165 11.81 -1.74 8.38
CA ALA A 165 12.00 -2.32 9.70
C ALA A 165 13.36 -1.98 10.29
N CYS A 166 14.44 -2.06 9.52
CA CYS A 166 15.78 -1.66 9.94
C CYS A 166 15.86 -0.15 10.23
N PHE A 167 15.27 0.68 9.38
CA PHE A 167 15.15 2.13 9.60
C PHE A 167 14.49 2.47 10.94
N VAL A 168 13.33 1.86 11.24
CA VAL A 168 12.59 2.15 12.48
C VAL A 168 13.29 1.58 13.71
N TYR A 169 14.01 0.45 13.53
CA TYR A 169 14.85 -0.11 14.57
C TYR A 169 15.99 0.84 14.98
N ALA A 170 16.52 1.57 14.00
CA ALA A 170 17.58 2.56 14.23
C ALA A 170 17.05 3.89 14.78
N GLU A 171 15.86 4.35 14.31
CA GLU A 171 15.31 5.69 14.61
C GLU A 171 14.49 5.73 15.89
N GLY A 172 13.67 4.73 16.15
CA GLY A 172 12.66 4.79 17.19
C GLY A 172 12.66 3.59 18.13
N HIS A 173 13.70 3.39 18.91
CA HIS A 173 13.94 2.20 19.72
C HIS A 173 12.74 1.78 20.59
N GLU A 174 12.09 2.72 21.27
CA GLU A 174 10.92 2.45 22.13
C GLU A 174 9.64 2.13 21.37
N PHE A 175 9.58 2.53 20.08
CA PHE A 175 8.42 2.33 19.19
C PHE A 175 8.62 1.19 18.19
N PHE A 176 9.74 0.49 18.21
CA PHE A 176 10.01 -0.57 17.24
C PHE A 176 8.96 -1.68 17.27
N ALA A 177 8.54 -2.15 18.44
CA ALA A 177 7.50 -3.17 18.56
C ALA A 177 6.17 -2.75 17.90
N SER A 178 5.71 -1.52 18.16
CA SER A 178 4.48 -0.99 17.54
C SER A 178 4.62 -0.77 16.04
N THR A 179 5.83 -0.43 15.58
CA THR A 179 6.11 -0.30 14.14
C THR A 179 6.19 -1.67 13.46
N CYS A 180 6.69 -2.70 14.13
CA CYS A 180 6.56 -4.08 13.61
C CYS A 180 5.10 -4.47 13.36
N CYS A 181 4.15 -3.98 14.18
CA CYS A 181 2.73 -4.24 13.96
C CYS A 181 2.21 -3.62 12.66
N ILE A 182 2.62 -2.38 12.32
CA ILE A 182 2.20 -1.78 11.05
C ILE A 182 2.80 -2.49 9.84
N LEU A 183 4.05 -2.95 9.95
CA LEU A 183 4.70 -3.73 8.90
C LEU A 183 4.01 -5.10 8.74
N ALA A 184 3.79 -5.79 9.84
CA ALA A 184 3.08 -7.09 9.84
C ALA A 184 1.66 -6.95 9.28
N ALA A 185 0.90 -5.94 9.70
CA ALA A 185 -0.45 -5.70 9.18
C ALA A 185 -0.45 -5.44 7.66
N ALA A 186 0.52 -4.66 7.17
CA ALA A 186 0.64 -4.35 5.75
C ALA A 186 1.02 -5.56 4.89
N GLU A 187 1.79 -6.52 5.43
CA GLU A 187 2.13 -7.76 4.74
C GLU A 187 1.04 -8.82 4.85
N LEU A 188 0.46 -8.99 6.04
CA LEU A 188 -0.56 -10.01 6.26
C LEU A 188 -1.89 -9.68 5.59
N TYR A 189 -2.26 -8.41 5.52
CA TYR A 189 -3.52 -7.97 4.94
C TYR A 189 -3.71 -8.43 3.49
N PRO A 190 -2.79 -8.15 2.53
CA PRO A 190 -2.91 -8.64 1.16
C PRO A 190 -2.85 -10.17 1.05
N ILE A 191 -2.14 -10.87 1.95
CA ILE A 191 -2.08 -12.34 2.01
C ILE A 191 -3.45 -12.89 2.40
N VAL A 192 -4.04 -12.38 3.47
CA VAL A 192 -5.39 -12.81 3.94
C VAL A 192 -6.45 -12.53 2.88
N MET A 193 -6.37 -11.39 2.24
CA MET A 193 -7.27 -11.00 1.14
C MET A 193 -6.98 -11.75 -0.16
N ARG A 194 -5.85 -12.44 -0.28
CA ARG A 194 -5.34 -13.07 -1.52
C ARG A 194 -5.20 -12.07 -2.68
N ARG A 195 -4.84 -10.83 -2.34
CA ARG A 195 -4.78 -9.69 -3.27
C ARG A 195 -3.48 -8.90 -3.04
N PRO A 196 -2.35 -9.36 -3.64
CA PRO A 196 -1.04 -8.74 -3.44
C PRO A 196 -0.98 -7.27 -3.86
N GLU A 197 -1.83 -6.82 -4.77
CA GLU A 197 -1.95 -5.43 -5.22
C GLU A 197 -2.43 -4.48 -4.12
N LEU A 198 -2.94 -4.98 -2.99
CA LEU A 198 -3.36 -4.20 -1.83
C LEU A 198 -2.20 -3.88 -0.84
N TYR A 199 -0.98 -4.32 -1.12
CA TYR A 199 0.16 -4.10 -0.23
C TYR A 199 0.36 -2.62 0.13
N ILE A 200 0.39 -1.74 -0.87
CA ILE A 200 0.57 -0.29 -0.63
C ILE A 200 -0.65 0.29 0.10
N THR A 201 -1.85 -0.17 -0.20
CA THR A 201 -3.06 0.21 0.56
C THR A 201 -2.91 -0.12 2.04
N GLY A 202 -2.44 -1.32 2.36
CA GLY A 202 -2.09 -1.70 3.73
C GLY A 202 -1.06 -0.75 4.35
N ARG A 203 0.04 -0.48 3.63
CA ARG A 203 1.13 0.39 4.10
C ARG A 203 0.69 1.79 4.44
N ILE A 204 -0.07 2.46 3.57
CA ILE A 204 -0.46 3.86 3.79
C ILE A 204 -1.43 4.03 4.96
N TYR A 205 -2.42 3.14 5.11
CA TYR A 205 -3.41 3.26 6.18
C TYR A 205 -2.87 2.86 7.54
N THR A 206 -2.09 1.79 7.61
CA THR A 206 -1.46 1.36 8.88
C THR A 206 -0.45 2.38 9.38
N LEU A 207 0.38 2.94 8.48
CA LEU A 207 1.35 3.97 8.83
C LEU A 207 0.65 5.27 9.27
N GLY A 208 -0.36 5.73 8.52
CA GLY A 208 -1.10 6.94 8.85
C GLY A 208 -1.76 6.86 10.23
N ALA A 209 -2.43 5.74 10.53
CA ALA A 209 -3.06 5.50 11.82
C ALA A 209 -2.02 5.48 12.96
N HIS A 210 -0.90 4.80 12.75
CA HIS A 210 0.15 4.72 13.76
C HIS A 210 0.78 6.09 14.07
N LEU A 211 1.11 6.87 13.04
CA LEU A 211 1.69 8.20 13.23
C LEU A 211 0.71 9.15 13.93
N LEU A 212 -0.57 9.10 13.56
CA LEU A 212 -1.62 9.89 14.21
C LEU A 212 -1.73 9.53 15.70
N LEU A 213 -1.79 8.23 16.04
CA LEU A 213 -1.84 7.77 17.42
C LEU A 213 -0.58 8.16 18.21
N ARG A 214 0.60 7.98 17.61
CA ARG A 214 1.88 8.34 18.25
C ARG A 214 1.98 9.84 18.54
N SER A 215 1.45 10.68 17.64
CA SER A 215 1.50 12.13 17.78
C SER A 215 0.47 12.68 18.78
N CYS A 216 -0.71 12.04 18.85
CA CYS A 216 -1.74 12.42 19.81
C CYS A 216 -1.50 11.84 21.21
N PHE A 217 -0.94 10.62 21.29
CA PHE A 217 -0.78 9.85 22.52
C PHE A 217 0.62 9.25 22.61
N PRO A 218 1.68 10.07 22.86
CA PRO A 218 3.07 9.62 22.76
C PRO A 218 3.42 8.52 23.76
N LEU A 219 2.74 8.44 24.90
CA LEU A 219 2.97 7.41 25.92
C LEU A 219 2.22 6.09 25.66
N LEU A 220 1.31 6.03 24.69
CA LEU A 220 0.49 4.84 24.44
C LEU A 220 1.35 3.61 24.17
N PHE A 221 2.18 3.67 23.13
CA PHE A 221 3.00 2.52 22.73
C PHE A 221 4.12 2.21 23.70
N PRO A 222 4.90 3.18 24.21
CA PRO A 222 5.91 2.91 25.24
C PRO A 222 5.34 2.28 26.51
N THR A 223 4.08 2.53 26.83
CA THR A 223 3.43 1.93 28.01
C THR A 223 3.10 0.46 27.80
N ILE A 224 2.56 0.07 26.64
CA ILE A 224 2.02 -1.28 26.42
C ILE A 224 2.95 -2.19 25.60
N MET A 225 3.91 -1.65 24.85
CA MET A 225 4.82 -2.41 23.99
C MET A 225 6.19 -1.71 23.81
N ASN A 226 6.83 -1.31 24.92
CA ASN A 226 8.15 -0.70 24.89
C ASN A 226 9.21 -1.69 24.40
N SER A 227 9.98 -1.29 23.39
CA SER A 227 11.03 -2.08 22.78
C SER A 227 12.43 -1.46 22.90
N ALA A 228 12.61 -0.43 23.72
CA ALA A 228 13.91 0.25 23.86
C ALA A 228 15.05 -0.73 24.22
N ALA A 229 14.77 -1.71 25.09
CA ALA A 229 15.73 -2.73 25.48
C ALA A 229 16.11 -3.73 24.37
N TRP A 230 15.41 -3.73 23.24
CA TRP A 230 15.70 -4.63 22.10
C TRP A 230 16.79 -4.08 21.19
N PHE A 231 17.13 -2.80 21.33
CA PHE A 231 18.10 -2.17 20.45
C PHE A 231 19.52 -2.70 20.67
N ASN A 232 20.15 -3.09 19.57
CA ASN A 232 21.54 -3.51 19.50
C ASN A 232 22.21 -2.91 18.26
N PRO A 233 23.25 -2.05 18.42
CA PRO A 233 23.93 -1.41 17.29
C PRO A 233 24.55 -2.39 16.29
N GLY A 234 25.11 -3.50 16.79
CA GLY A 234 25.72 -4.54 15.95
C GLY A 234 24.66 -5.25 15.10
N PHE A 235 23.48 -5.55 15.67
CA PHE A 235 22.37 -6.12 14.93
C PHE A 235 21.82 -5.13 13.88
N MET A 236 21.70 -3.86 14.23
CA MET A 236 21.30 -2.80 13.28
C MET A 236 22.24 -2.74 12.07
N ALA A 237 23.56 -2.70 12.32
CA ALA A 237 24.56 -2.64 11.27
C ALA A 237 24.52 -3.90 10.38
N GLY A 238 24.40 -5.10 10.97
CA GLY A 238 24.23 -6.35 10.27
C GLY A 238 22.96 -6.40 9.41
N TRP A 239 21.86 -5.90 9.94
CA TRP A 239 20.58 -5.81 9.20
C TRP A 239 20.67 -4.82 8.03
N GLY A 240 21.24 -3.64 8.23
CA GLY A 240 21.49 -2.69 7.15
C GLY A 240 22.38 -3.28 6.06
N LEU A 241 23.46 -4.00 6.43
CA LEU A 241 24.34 -4.71 5.50
C LEU A 241 23.56 -5.77 4.69
N PHE A 242 22.71 -6.57 5.33
CA PHE A 242 21.85 -7.55 4.68
C PHE A 242 20.94 -6.88 3.63
N ASN A 243 20.27 -5.76 3.97
CA ASN A 243 19.42 -5.02 3.06
C ASN A 243 20.19 -4.49 1.85
N GLY A 244 21.38 -3.92 2.06
CA GLY A 244 22.23 -3.44 0.98
C GLY A 244 22.71 -4.55 0.06
N ILE A 245 23.20 -5.68 0.62
CA ILE A 245 23.68 -6.83 -0.16
C ILE A 245 22.57 -7.44 -1.03
N ILE A 246 21.37 -7.62 -0.51
CA ILE A 246 20.25 -8.16 -1.30
C ILE A 246 19.75 -7.13 -2.32
N GLY A 247 19.78 -5.86 -1.99
CA GLY A 247 19.36 -4.79 -2.90
C GLY A 247 20.21 -4.70 -4.17
N ILE A 248 21.51 -4.93 -4.09
CA ILE A 248 22.44 -4.80 -5.23
C ILE A 248 22.06 -5.74 -6.42
N PRO A 249 21.96 -7.06 -6.27
CA PRO A 249 21.56 -7.93 -7.38
C PRO A 249 20.11 -7.64 -7.84
N PHE A 250 19.25 -7.25 -6.92
CA PHE A 250 17.88 -6.90 -7.26
C PHE A 250 17.79 -5.66 -8.17
N VAL A 251 18.56 -4.59 -7.89
CA VAL A 251 18.52 -3.38 -8.73
C VAL A 251 18.93 -3.68 -10.17
N PHE A 252 20.02 -4.44 -10.39
CA PHE A 252 20.48 -4.81 -11.73
C PHE A 252 19.43 -5.66 -12.46
N TRP A 253 18.91 -6.69 -11.81
CA TRP A 253 17.91 -7.56 -12.39
C TRP A 253 16.61 -6.80 -12.73
N TYR A 254 16.13 -5.97 -11.83
CA TYR A 254 14.85 -5.29 -12.01
C TYR A 254 14.95 -4.13 -13.01
N CYS A 255 16.02 -3.34 -12.98
CA CYS A 255 16.29 -2.35 -13.99
C CYS A 255 16.37 -2.97 -15.39
N TYR A 256 17.04 -4.11 -15.53
CA TYR A 256 17.04 -4.85 -16.78
C TYR A 256 15.64 -5.24 -17.25
N GLN A 257 14.77 -5.73 -16.34
CA GLN A 257 13.38 -6.07 -16.67
C GLN A 257 12.59 -4.83 -17.13
N LEU A 258 12.75 -3.72 -16.42
CA LEU A 258 12.07 -2.47 -16.76
C LEU A 258 12.53 -1.90 -18.11
N HIS A 259 13.85 -1.82 -18.34
CA HIS A 259 14.41 -1.26 -19.57
C HIS A 259 14.18 -2.11 -20.81
N THR A 260 14.11 -3.42 -20.68
CA THR A 260 13.84 -4.33 -21.80
C THR A 260 12.35 -4.55 -22.07
N GLY A 261 11.47 -3.89 -21.32
CA GLY A 261 10.01 -4.08 -21.42
C GLY A 261 9.53 -5.48 -20.98
N ARG A 262 10.40 -6.26 -20.32
CA ARG A 262 10.05 -7.60 -19.82
C ARG A 262 9.26 -7.58 -18.51
N ALA A 263 9.33 -6.48 -17.77
CA ALA A 263 8.45 -6.22 -16.64
C ALA A 263 7.11 -5.74 -17.20
N ASP A 264 6.11 -6.60 -17.24
CA ASP A 264 4.73 -6.21 -17.41
C ASP A 264 4.07 -5.87 -16.06
N VAL A 265 2.88 -5.30 -16.10
CA VAL A 265 2.18 -4.85 -14.88
C VAL A 265 1.90 -6.01 -13.94
N ALA A 266 1.56 -7.17 -14.47
CA ALA A 266 1.27 -8.37 -13.70
C ALA A 266 2.54 -9.08 -13.22
N PHE A 267 3.69 -8.77 -13.82
CA PHE A 267 5.00 -9.38 -13.54
C PHE A 267 4.96 -10.91 -13.43
N ARG A 268 4.28 -11.55 -14.39
CA ARG A 268 4.03 -12.99 -14.40
C ARG A 268 5.09 -13.71 -15.20
N ARG A 269 5.32 -15.00 -14.88
CA ARG A 269 6.29 -15.86 -15.54
C ARG A 269 5.69 -17.21 -15.90
N GLY A 270 6.30 -17.89 -16.87
CA GLY A 270 5.92 -19.25 -17.27
C GLY A 270 4.44 -19.36 -17.65
N LYS A 271 3.75 -20.37 -17.12
CA LYS A 271 2.33 -20.62 -17.38
C LYS A 271 1.42 -19.43 -17.03
N ALA A 272 1.72 -18.73 -15.91
CA ALA A 272 0.94 -17.57 -15.51
C ALA A 272 1.05 -16.42 -16.52
N ARG A 273 2.21 -16.27 -17.19
CA ARG A 273 2.36 -15.30 -18.29
C ARG A 273 1.56 -15.70 -19.52
N ALA A 274 1.54 -16.97 -19.88
CA ALA A 274 0.75 -17.44 -21.00
C ALA A 274 -0.74 -17.16 -20.81
N VAL A 275 -1.29 -17.49 -19.63
CA VAL A 275 -2.68 -17.19 -19.27
C VAL A 275 -2.95 -15.69 -19.30
N TYR A 276 -2.03 -14.87 -18.81
CA TYR A 276 -2.16 -13.40 -18.87
C TYR A 276 -2.21 -12.91 -20.32
N LEU A 277 -1.29 -13.36 -21.17
CA LEU A 277 -1.25 -12.94 -22.57
C LEU A 277 -2.51 -13.39 -23.35
N GLU A 278 -2.99 -14.60 -23.09
CA GLU A 278 -4.23 -15.12 -23.66
C GLU A 278 -5.44 -14.29 -23.20
N GLY A 279 -5.56 -14.01 -21.90
CA GLY A 279 -6.63 -13.18 -21.35
C GLY A 279 -6.62 -11.76 -21.92
N ARG A 280 -5.41 -11.18 -22.15
CA ARG A 280 -5.27 -9.89 -22.85
C ARG A 280 -5.72 -9.94 -24.30
N ALA A 281 -5.29 -10.98 -25.01
CA ALA A 281 -5.67 -11.16 -26.43
C ALA A 281 -7.18 -11.35 -26.61
N ASN A 282 -7.82 -12.04 -25.66
CA ASN A 282 -9.27 -12.31 -25.66
C ASN A 282 -10.10 -11.17 -25.04
N GLY A 283 -9.46 -10.12 -24.50
CA GLY A 283 -10.15 -9.00 -23.86
C GLY A 283 -10.84 -9.34 -22.52
N THR A 284 -10.53 -10.48 -21.92
CA THR A 284 -11.12 -10.93 -20.66
C THR A 284 -10.46 -10.32 -19.43
N ILE A 285 -9.24 -9.80 -19.58
CA ILE A 285 -8.49 -9.10 -18.53
C ILE A 285 -7.92 -7.78 -19.06
N ASP A 286 -7.77 -6.80 -18.18
CA ASP A 286 -7.14 -5.53 -18.48
C ASP A 286 -5.59 -5.61 -18.47
N GLU A 287 -4.91 -4.50 -18.73
CA GLU A 287 -3.44 -4.43 -18.71
C GLU A 287 -2.83 -4.80 -17.33
N TYR A 288 -3.59 -4.72 -16.26
CA TYR A 288 -3.18 -5.09 -14.91
C TYR A 288 -3.41 -6.58 -14.61
N GLY A 289 -4.13 -7.28 -15.49
CA GLY A 289 -4.52 -8.68 -15.30
C GLY A 289 -5.80 -8.87 -14.48
N ASP A 290 -6.54 -7.78 -14.24
CA ASP A 290 -7.84 -7.83 -13.57
C ASP A 290 -8.94 -8.18 -14.58
N PRO A 291 -9.99 -8.92 -14.19
CA PRO A 291 -11.11 -9.22 -15.05
C PRO A 291 -11.76 -7.94 -15.59
N VAL A 292 -11.91 -7.86 -16.90
CA VAL A 292 -12.72 -6.81 -17.52
C VAL A 292 -14.18 -7.17 -17.30
N ALA A 293 -14.97 -6.27 -16.68
CA ALA A 293 -16.41 -6.44 -16.62
C ALA A 293 -16.94 -6.50 -18.07
N LEU A 294 -17.37 -7.67 -18.49
CA LEU A 294 -18.07 -7.79 -19.78
C LEU A 294 -19.28 -6.86 -19.74
N PRO A 295 -19.52 -6.05 -20.77
CA PRO A 295 -20.74 -5.28 -20.86
C PRO A 295 -21.90 -6.26 -20.61
N ALA A 296 -22.82 -5.88 -19.70
CA ALA A 296 -24.03 -6.65 -19.48
C ALA A 296 -24.62 -7.00 -20.86
N PRO A 297 -24.97 -8.27 -21.13
CA PRO A 297 -25.55 -8.63 -22.40
C PRO A 297 -26.65 -7.61 -22.70
N ALA A 298 -26.53 -6.92 -23.84
CA ALA A 298 -27.49 -5.89 -24.24
C ALA A 298 -28.88 -6.48 -23.99
N ALA A 299 -29.66 -5.83 -23.14
CA ALA A 299 -30.98 -6.28 -22.72
C ALA A 299 -31.69 -6.67 -24.03
N GLY A 300 -31.98 -7.97 -24.17
CA GLY A 300 -32.26 -8.61 -25.45
C GLY A 300 -33.29 -7.79 -26.23
N LYS A 301 -33.01 -7.59 -27.51
CA LYS A 301 -34.08 -7.32 -28.46
C LYS A 301 -35.18 -8.35 -28.16
N PRO A 302 -36.43 -7.92 -28.03
CA PRO A 302 -37.52 -8.86 -27.83
C PRO A 302 -37.36 -10.01 -28.82
N GLN A 303 -37.23 -11.22 -28.33
CA GLN A 303 -37.18 -12.41 -29.13
C GLN A 303 -38.46 -12.37 -30.00
N ALA A 304 -38.29 -12.35 -31.32
CA ALA A 304 -39.43 -12.43 -32.24
C ALA A 304 -40.28 -13.63 -31.80
N PRO A 305 -41.61 -13.50 -31.79
CA PRO A 305 -42.48 -14.59 -31.39
C PRO A 305 -42.14 -15.81 -32.21
N ALA A 306 -41.93 -16.95 -31.52
CA ALA A 306 -41.68 -18.22 -32.16
C ALA A 306 -42.81 -18.46 -33.16
N LEU A 307 -42.43 -18.72 -34.41
CA LEU A 307 -43.38 -19.17 -35.42
C LEU A 307 -44.10 -20.44 -34.90
N PRO A 308 -45.41 -20.57 -35.06
CA PRO A 308 -46.10 -21.76 -34.62
C PRO A 308 -45.56 -22.97 -35.41
N ASP A 309 -45.34 -24.08 -34.71
CA ASP A 309 -44.94 -25.36 -35.29
C ASP A 309 -46.05 -25.86 -36.21
N ASP A 310 -45.81 -25.77 -37.52
CA ASP A 310 -46.71 -26.25 -38.59
C ASP A 310 -46.60 -27.78 -38.86
N ASP A 311 -46.21 -28.55 -37.84
CA ASP A 311 -46.10 -30.01 -37.98
C ASP A 311 -47.06 -30.76 -37.02
N ALA A 312 -48.37 -30.43 -37.06
CA ALA A 312 -49.41 -31.30 -36.54
C ALA A 312 -50.11 -31.99 -37.76
N ALA A 313 -49.47 -33.05 -38.23
CA ALA A 313 -50.15 -33.96 -39.16
C ALA A 313 -51.35 -34.63 -38.48
N PRO A 314 -52.54 -34.71 -39.15
CA PRO A 314 -53.68 -35.37 -38.59
C PRO A 314 -53.49 -36.90 -38.64
N VAL A 315 -53.54 -37.55 -37.48
CA VAL A 315 -53.68 -39.01 -37.41
C VAL A 315 -55.12 -39.36 -37.78
N ALA A 316 -55.25 -39.95 -38.97
CA ALA A 316 -56.48 -40.59 -39.40
C ALA A 316 -56.56 -42.02 -38.86
N GLY A 317 -57.72 -42.42 -38.37
CA GLY A 317 -58.03 -43.78 -38.02
C GLY A 317 -59.09 -43.91 -36.98
#